data_2e45c4f5277b5606c92b82d73773400e
#
_entry.id   2e45c4f5277b5606c92b82d73773400e
#
_cell.length_a   1.000
_cell.length_b   1.000
_cell.length_c   1.000
_cell.angle_alpha   90.00
_cell.angle_beta   90.00
_cell.angle_gamma   90.00
#
_symmetry.space_group_name_H-M   'P 1'
#
loop_
_entity.id
_entity.type
_entity.pdbx_description
1 polymer ?
#
loop_
_entity_poly.entity_id
_entity_poly.type
_entity_poly.pdbx_seq_one_letter_code
_entity_poly.pdbx_strand_id
1 'polypeptide(L)'
;AILTFSLSLLGTFLVRSGVLTSVHAFATDPERGLFILAFLIIVIGLSFLLFAWRAPTVGLGGNFSLISRESMLLVNNVLLVVAMGAVLLGTLYPLFLDALNAGKISVGPPYFDAVFGPLMLPCVFLMGVGPLARWKDADPNALARELACCLVAAIVAGAAIPLLMGEFGHWVFLGCTSAMFVFFAVIQTFRHQIRNQP
;
A
#
# COMPACT_ATOMS: atom_id res chain seq x y z
N ALA A 1 10.21 2.50 -7.39
CA ALA A 1 10.68 3.84 -6.97
C ALA A 1 10.32 4.92 -7.98
N ILE A 2 10.78 4.86 -9.26
CA ILE A 2 10.50 5.92 -10.26
C ILE A 2 8.98 6.12 -10.44
N LEU A 3 8.24 5.05 -10.71
CA LEU A 3 6.79 5.12 -10.90
C LEU A 3 6.07 5.70 -9.67
N THR A 4 6.44 5.26 -8.47
CA THR A 4 5.85 5.73 -7.22
C THR A 4 6.07 7.23 -7.02
N PHE A 5 7.29 7.70 -7.27
CA PHE A 5 7.62 9.12 -7.19
C PHE A 5 6.91 9.94 -8.29
N SER A 6 6.82 9.39 -9.50
CA SER A 6 6.10 10.03 -10.62
C SER A 6 4.63 10.23 -10.30
N LEU A 7 3.97 9.23 -9.68
CA LEU A 7 2.57 9.33 -9.27
C LEU A 7 2.37 10.30 -8.10
N SER A 8 3.34 10.42 -7.20
CA SER A 8 3.32 11.44 -6.14
C SER A 8 3.37 12.86 -6.72
N LEU A 9 4.26 13.09 -7.72
CA LEU A 9 4.32 14.38 -8.44
C LEU A 9 3.05 14.64 -9.24
N LEU A 10 2.49 13.60 -9.89
CA LEU A 10 1.22 13.72 -10.61
C LEU A 10 0.08 14.13 -9.66
N GLY A 11 -0.01 13.50 -8.47
CA GLY A 11 -0.98 13.89 -7.46
C GLY A 11 -0.84 15.36 -7.03
N THR A 12 0.39 15.82 -6.83
CA THR A 12 0.68 17.23 -6.52
C THR A 12 0.22 18.15 -7.64
N PHE A 13 0.48 17.79 -8.90
CA PHE A 13 0.02 18.53 -10.07
C PHE A 13 -1.51 18.61 -10.11
N LEU A 14 -2.21 17.46 -9.97
CA LEU A 14 -3.67 17.39 -10.04
C LEU A 14 -4.35 18.28 -8.99
N VAL A 15 -3.82 18.31 -7.75
CA VAL A 15 -4.37 19.13 -6.66
C VAL A 15 -4.09 20.62 -6.87
N ARG A 16 -2.90 20.98 -7.39
CA ARG A 16 -2.45 22.36 -7.50
C ARG A 16 -2.88 23.04 -8.81
N SER A 17 -3.04 22.29 -9.89
CA SER A 17 -3.43 22.84 -11.20
C SER A 17 -4.91 23.22 -11.28
N GLY A 18 -5.73 22.81 -10.33
CA GLY A 18 -7.18 23.03 -10.37
C GLY A 18 -7.92 22.10 -11.35
N VAL A 19 -7.24 21.10 -11.91
CA VAL A 19 -7.88 20.08 -12.76
C VAL A 19 -8.87 19.22 -11.96
N LEU A 20 -8.56 18.96 -10.69
CA LEU A 20 -9.46 18.28 -9.76
C LEU A 20 -10.36 19.30 -9.05
N THR A 21 -11.65 19.19 -9.27
CA THR A 21 -12.67 19.89 -8.47
C THR A 21 -12.89 19.10 -7.17
N SER A 22 -12.17 19.46 -6.13
CA SER A 22 -12.28 18.84 -4.80
C SER A 22 -12.44 19.92 -3.73
N VAL A 23 -13.15 19.62 -2.65
CA VAL A 23 -13.23 20.49 -1.46
C VAL A 23 -11.85 20.76 -0.83
N HIS A 24 -10.85 19.97 -1.20
CA HIS A 24 -9.44 20.13 -0.81
C HIS A 24 -8.58 20.82 -1.89
N ALA A 25 -9.17 21.23 -3.01
CA ALA A 25 -8.49 22.03 -4.02
C ALA A 25 -8.33 23.46 -3.50
N PHE A 26 -7.16 23.74 -2.96
CA PHE A 26 -6.76 25.12 -2.66
C PHE A 26 -6.61 25.90 -3.97
N ALA A 27 -6.99 27.16 -3.96
CA ALA A 27 -7.01 28.11 -5.06
C ALA A 27 -6.36 27.66 -6.39
N THR A 28 -7.14 27.61 -7.45
CA THR A 28 -6.68 27.35 -8.80
C THR A 28 -5.66 28.42 -9.22
N ASP A 29 -4.40 28.03 -9.34
CA ASP A 29 -3.31 28.89 -9.81
C ASP A 29 -2.70 28.27 -11.08
N PRO A 30 -3.18 28.68 -12.28
CA PRO A 30 -2.74 28.09 -13.54
C PRO A 30 -1.24 28.26 -13.80
N GLU A 31 -0.63 29.36 -13.35
CA GLU A 31 0.80 29.62 -13.56
C GLU A 31 1.66 28.63 -12.77
N ARG A 32 1.31 28.37 -11.48
CA ARG A 32 1.97 27.37 -10.67
C ARG A 32 1.70 25.95 -11.18
N GLY A 33 0.48 25.71 -11.69
CA GLY A 33 0.14 24.46 -12.35
C GLY A 33 1.05 24.17 -13.54
N LEU A 34 1.30 25.15 -14.40
CA LEU A 34 2.19 25.02 -15.56
C LEU A 34 3.65 24.75 -15.15
N PHE A 35 4.13 25.44 -14.10
CA PHE A 35 5.47 25.20 -13.55
C PHE A 35 5.62 23.76 -13.03
N ILE A 36 4.64 23.30 -12.26
CA ILE A 36 4.65 21.90 -11.73
C ILE A 36 4.58 20.90 -12.88
N LEU A 37 3.81 21.15 -13.92
CA LEU A 37 3.72 20.29 -15.09
C LEU A 37 5.07 20.20 -15.81
N ALA A 38 5.73 21.33 -16.06
CA ALA A 38 7.06 21.36 -16.67
C ALA A 38 8.09 20.60 -15.82
N PHE A 39 8.09 20.81 -14.51
CA PHE A 39 8.94 20.10 -13.57
C PHE A 39 8.67 18.59 -13.60
N LEU A 40 7.40 18.18 -13.61
CA LEU A 40 6.97 16.79 -13.70
C LEU A 40 7.51 16.12 -14.98
N ILE A 41 7.32 16.77 -16.16
CA ILE A 41 7.79 16.26 -17.45
C ILE A 41 9.30 16.07 -17.42
N ILE A 42 10.06 17.05 -16.93
CA ILE A 42 11.52 16.99 -16.87
C ILE A 42 11.97 15.87 -15.93
N VAL A 43 11.47 15.83 -14.71
CA VAL A 43 11.92 14.87 -13.70
C VAL A 43 11.54 13.44 -14.08
N ILE A 44 10.30 13.21 -14.52
CA ILE A 44 9.86 11.89 -14.92
C ILE A 44 10.56 11.46 -16.21
N GLY A 45 10.63 12.34 -17.21
CA GLY A 45 11.28 12.06 -18.48
C GLY A 45 12.75 11.69 -18.31
N LEU A 46 13.52 12.51 -17.57
CA LEU A 46 14.92 12.19 -17.27
C LEU A 46 15.09 10.93 -16.46
N SER A 47 14.21 10.66 -15.48
CA SER A 47 14.28 9.45 -14.66
C SER A 47 14.07 8.18 -15.51
N PHE A 48 13.07 8.17 -16.40
CA PHE A 48 12.84 7.03 -17.29
C PHE A 48 13.91 6.92 -18.36
N LEU A 49 14.44 8.03 -18.89
CA LEU A 49 15.55 8.02 -19.86
C LEU A 49 16.80 7.41 -19.25
N LEU A 50 17.18 7.83 -18.04
CA LEU A 50 18.31 7.28 -17.31
C LEU A 50 18.11 5.80 -16.98
N PHE A 51 16.88 5.44 -16.57
CA PHE A 51 16.55 4.04 -16.32
C PHE A 51 16.68 3.20 -17.59
N ALA A 52 16.11 3.64 -18.71
CA ALA A 52 16.20 2.94 -19.98
C ALA A 52 17.67 2.76 -20.44
N TRP A 53 18.48 3.78 -20.26
CA TRP A 53 19.92 3.70 -20.57
C TRP A 53 20.65 2.67 -19.72
N ARG A 54 20.31 2.59 -18.41
CA ARG A 54 20.96 1.68 -17.47
C ARG A 54 20.27 0.31 -17.36
N ALA A 55 19.09 0.14 -17.92
CA ALA A 55 18.31 -1.10 -17.82
C ALA A 55 19.10 -2.37 -18.18
N PRO A 56 19.96 -2.38 -19.22
CA PRO A 56 20.74 -3.59 -19.57
C PRO A 56 21.74 -4.01 -18.49
N THR A 57 22.14 -3.09 -17.59
CA THR A 57 23.11 -3.37 -16.52
C THR A 57 22.43 -3.80 -15.21
N VAL A 58 21.10 -3.75 -15.14
CA VAL A 58 20.33 -4.19 -13.98
C VAL A 58 20.20 -5.70 -14.03
N GLY A 59 20.90 -6.40 -13.15
CA GLY A 59 20.81 -7.85 -13.03
C GLY A 59 19.42 -8.29 -12.60
N LEU A 60 18.95 -9.40 -13.17
CA LEU A 60 17.78 -10.11 -12.67
C LEU A 60 18.13 -10.67 -11.30
N GLY A 61 17.25 -10.45 -10.31
CA GLY A 61 17.45 -10.88 -8.93
C GLY A 61 17.75 -12.38 -8.81
N GLY A 62 18.34 -12.78 -7.67
CA GLY A 62 18.67 -14.19 -7.40
C GLY A 62 17.40 -15.04 -7.15
N ASN A 63 17.59 -16.37 -7.16
CA ASN A 63 16.53 -17.32 -6.83
C ASN A 63 16.21 -17.28 -5.33
N PHE A 64 14.93 -17.28 -4.99
CA PHE A 64 14.42 -17.38 -3.63
C PHE A 64 13.22 -18.34 -3.60
N SER A 65 12.95 -18.94 -2.44
CA SER A 65 11.82 -19.86 -2.27
C SER A 65 10.48 -19.13 -2.22
N LEU A 66 9.38 -19.85 -2.48
CA LEU A 66 8.03 -19.28 -2.38
C LEU A 66 7.72 -18.78 -0.96
N ILE A 67 8.28 -19.43 0.06
CA ILE A 67 8.14 -19.02 1.46
C ILE A 67 9.46 -18.42 1.91
N SER A 68 9.57 -17.11 1.67
CA SER A 68 10.73 -16.30 2.00
C SER A 68 10.33 -14.87 2.23
N ARG A 69 11.18 -14.10 2.88
CA ARG A 69 10.94 -12.65 3.06
C ARG A 69 10.83 -11.92 1.72
N GLU A 70 11.61 -12.33 0.72
CA GLU A 70 11.57 -11.76 -0.63
C GLU A 70 10.21 -11.98 -1.29
N SER A 71 9.65 -13.19 -1.19
CA SER A 71 8.32 -13.49 -1.72
C SER A 71 7.24 -12.65 -1.03
N MET A 72 7.33 -12.50 0.31
CA MET A 72 6.38 -11.68 1.06
C MET A 72 6.46 -10.21 0.63
N LEU A 73 7.67 -9.68 0.44
CA LEU A 73 7.88 -8.32 -0.07
C LEU A 73 7.36 -8.16 -1.50
N LEU A 74 7.54 -9.16 -2.36
CA LEU A 74 7.02 -9.15 -3.72
C LEU A 74 5.48 -9.07 -3.72
N VAL A 75 4.83 -9.96 -2.97
CA VAL A 75 3.35 -9.97 -2.84
C VAL A 75 2.85 -8.65 -2.27
N ASN A 76 3.50 -8.14 -1.22
CA ASN A 76 3.16 -6.84 -0.65
C ASN A 76 3.26 -5.71 -1.69
N ASN A 77 4.34 -5.67 -2.47
CA ASN A 77 4.52 -4.67 -3.52
C ASN A 77 3.47 -4.80 -4.63
N VAL A 78 3.08 -6.02 -5.01
CA VAL A 78 2.01 -6.25 -5.99
C VAL A 78 0.68 -5.72 -5.44
N LEU A 79 0.32 -6.04 -4.20
CA LEU A 79 -0.89 -5.54 -3.57
C LEU A 79 -0.92 -4.01 -3.49
N LEU A 80 0.21 -3.38 -3.13
CA LEU A 80 0.32 -1.92 -3.10
C LEU A 80 0.19 -1.30 -4.49
N VAL A 81 0.75 -1.92 -5.54
CA VAL A 81 0.59 -1.45 -6.93
C VAL A 81 -0.87 -1.58 -7.38
N VAL A 82 -1.56 -2.68 -7.04
CA VAL A 82 -2.98 -2.85 -7.34
C VAL A 82 -3.82 -1.81 -6.59
N ALA A 83 -3.56 -1.60 -5.31
CA ALA A 83 -4.25 -0.58 -4.50
C ALA A 83 -4.04 0.83 -5.08
N MET A 84 -2.81 1.16 -5.45
CA MET A 84 -2.47 2.41 -6.12
C MET A 84 -3.25 2.56 -7.45
N GLY A 85 -3.29 1.51 -8.27
CA GLY A 85 -4.04 1.50 -9.53
C GLY A 85 -5.53 1.71 -9.31
N ALA A 86 -6.11 1.07 -8.29
CA ALA A 86 -7.51 1.23 -7.93
C ALA A 86 -7.85 2.67 -7.49
N VAL A 87 -6.99 3.27 -6.65
CA VAL A 87 -7.16 4.67 -6.23
C VAL A 87 -6.99 5.62 -7.42
N LEU A 88 -5.99 5.39 -8.27
CA LEU A 88 -5.77 6.21 -9.47
C LEU A 88 -6.95 6.13 -10.43
N LEU A 89 -7.48 4.93 -10.68
CA LEU A 89 -8.65 4.72 -11.50
C LEU A 89 -9.86 5.47 -10.93
N GLY A 90 -10.17 5.30 -9.64
CA GLY A 90 -11.28 5.99 -8.98
C GLY A 90 -11.16 7.52 -9.02
N THR A 91 -9.93 8.03 -8.99
CA THR A 91 -9.66 9.47 -9.02
C THR A 91 -9.72 10.05 -10.44
N LEU A 92 -9.14 9.37 -11.43
CA LEU A 92 -9.04 9.88 -12.80
C LEU A 92 -10.24 9.56 -13.67
N TYR A 93 -10.99 8.49 -13.36
CA TYR A 93 -12.12 8.05 -14.19
C TYR A 93 -13.21 9.12 -14.36
N PRO A 94 -13.66 9.83 -13.30
CA PRO A 94 -14.59 10.95 -13.45
C PRO A 94 -14.06 12.06 -14.36
N LEU A 95 -12.76 12.39 -14.22
CA LEU A 95 -12.13 13.43 -15.05
C LEU A 95 -12.08 13.04 -16.53
N PHE A 96 -11.83 11.76 -16.78
CA PHE A 96 -11.78 11.23 -18.14
C PHE A 96 -13.16 11.27 -18.82
N LEU A 97 -14.22 10.94 -18.10
CA LEU A 97 -15.58 11.03 -18.60
C LEU A 97 -16.02 12.47 -18.87
N ASP A 98 -15.69 13.39 -17.96
CA ASP A 98 -16.00 14.82 -18.13
C ASP A 98 -15.26 15.40 -19.35
N ALA A 99 -13.97 15.07 -19.53
CA ALA A 99 -13.19 15.50 -20.68
C ALA A 99 -13.71 14.98 -22.02
N LEU A 100 -14.31 13.77 -22.03
CA LEU A 100 -14.92 13.19 -23.22
C LEU A 100 -16.40 13.62 -23.44
N ASN A 101 -16.95 14.46 -22.58
CA ASN A 101 -18.37 14.79 -22.54
C ASN A 101 -19.30 13.56 -22.47
N ALA A 102 -18.81 12.47 -21.86
CA ALA A 102 -19.53 11.21 -21.72
C ALA A 102 -20.43 11.13 -20.46
N GLY A 103 -20.59 12.25 -19.77
CA GLY A 103 -21.38 12.38 -18.54
C GLY A 103 -20.54 12.71 -17.32
N LYS A 104 -21.22 13.16 -16.25
CA LYS A 104 -20.59 13.46 -14.96
C LYS A 104 -20.92 12.36 -13.98
N ILE A 105 -19.90 11.69 -13.47
CA ILE A 105 -20.05 10.75 -12.36
C ILE A 105 -19.19 11.22 -11.19
N SER A 106 -19.61 10.84 -9.98
CA SER A 106 -18.84 11.05 -8.76
C SER A 106 -18.43 9.71 -8.19
N VAL A 107 -17.13 9.52 -7.99
CA VAL A 107 -16.59 8.36 -7.28
C VAL A 107 -16.30 8.82 -5.85
N GLY A 108 -16.98 8.19 -4.89
CA GLY A 108 -16.95 8.58 -3.49
C GLY A 108 -16.52 7.44 -2.56
N PRO A 109 -16.70 7.64 -1.23
CA PRO A 109 -16.33 6.67 -0.21
C PRO A 109 -16.76 5.23 -0.48
N PRO A 110 -18.00 4.94 -0.97
CA PRO A 110 -18.43 3.57 -1.18
C PRO A 110 -17.54 2.76 -2.15
N TYR A 111 -16.97 3.42 -3.17
CA TYR A 111 -16.02 2.78 -4.08
C TYR A 111 -14.71 2.45 -3.35
N PHE A 112 -14.15 3.43 -2.64
CA PHE A 112 -12.88 3.24 -1.96
C PHE A 112 -12.99 2.22 -0.83
N ASP A 113 -14.07 2.23 -0.06
CA ASP A 113 -14.32 1.25 0.99
C ASP A 113 -14.44 -0.17 0.44
N ALA A 114 -15.15 -0.33 -0.69
CA ALA A 114 -15.35 -1.64 -1.33
C ALA A 114 -14.07 -2.21 -1.96
N VAL A 115 -13.18 -1.36 -2.45
CA VAL A 115 -11.99 -1.80 -3.20
C VAL A 115 -10.72 -1.75 -2.33
N PHE A 116 -10.50 -0.64 -1.63
CA PHE A 116 -9.27 -0.42 -0.88
C PHE A 116 -9.20 -1.25 0.40
N GLY A 117 -10.31 -1.37 1.14
CA GLY A 117 -10.38 -2.16 2.36
C GLY A 117 -9.94 -3.62 2.17
N PRO A 118 -10.57 -4.39 1.26
CA PRO A 118 -10.19 -5.77 0.97
C PRO A 118 -8.74 -5.93 0.47
N LEU A 119 -8.19 -4.96 -0.25
CA LEU A 119 -6.80 -4.98 -0.71
C LEU A 119 -5.81 -4.71 0.42
N MET A 120 -6.16 -3.85 1.36
CA MET A 120 -5.26 -3.48 2.46
C MET A 120 -5.22 -4.53 3.57
N LEU A 121 -6.28 -5.32 3.78
CA LEU A 121 -6.27 -6.38 4.80
C LEU A 121 -5.12 -7.38 4.62
N PRO A 122 -4.92 -8.00 3.43
CA PRO A 122 -3.77 -8.88 3.23
C PRO A 122 -2.43 -8.13 3.30
N CYS A 123 -2.34 -6.87 2.89
CA CYS A 123 -1.14 -6.06 3.07
C CYS A 123 -0.77 -5.93 4.55
N VAL A 124 -1.73 -5.55 5.40
CA VAL A 124 -1.52 -5.41 6.84
C VAL A 124 -1.13 -6.75 7.45
N PHE A 125 -1.76 -7.85 7.02
CA PHE A 125 -1.38 -9.19 7.46
C PHE A 125 0.07 -9.53 7.11
N LEU A 126 0.50 -9.26 5.87
CA LEU A 126 1.88 -9.49 5.44
C LEU A 126 2.91 -8.64 6.21
N MET A 127 2.52 -7.45 6.68
CA MET A 127 3.37 -6.63 7.56
C MET A 127 3.72 -7.34 8.86
N GLY A 128 2.80 -8.16 9.41
CA GLY A 128 3.08 -8.96 10.60
C GLY A 128 3.91 -10.22 10.29
N VAL A 129 3.71 -10.84 9.12
CA VAL A 129 4.41 -12.07 8.72
C VAL A 129 5.85 -11.80 8.27
N GLY A 130 6.06 -10.75 7.48
CA GLY A 130 7.33 -10.45 6.82
C GLY A 130 8.55 -10.40 7.74
N PRO A 131 8.51 -9.72 8.90
CA PRO A 131 9.65 -9.64 9.82
C PRO A 131 10.09 -10.97 10.42
N LEU A 132 9.16 -11.94 10.55
CA LEU A 132 9.42 -13.27 11.09
C LEU A 132 9.93 -14.24 10.02
N ALA A 133 9.67 -13.98 8.75
CA ALA A 133 10.16 -14.79 7.65
C ALA A 133 11.67 -14.61 7.44
N ARG A 134 12.37 -15.72 7.16
CA ARG A 134 13.80 -15.71 6.83
C ARG A 134 14.02 -15.26 5.38
N TRP A 135 15.22 -14.72 5.12
CA TRP A 135 15.67 -14.42 3.78
C TRP A 135 15.95 -15.71 2.99
N LYS A 136 15.64 -15.70 1.69
CA LYS A 136 15.83 -16.77 0.70
C LYS A 136 14.98 -18.00 0.94
N ASP A 137 14.95 -18.53 2.17
CA ASP A 137 14.24 -19.75 2.50
C ASP A 137 13.78 -19.74 3.96
N ALA A 138 12.48 -19.91 4.18
CA ALA A 138 11.88 -19.97 5.51
C ALA A 138 11.18 -21.33 5.69
N ASP A 139 11.41 -21.98 6.84
CA ASP A 139 10.67 -23.18 7.20
C ASP A 139 9.19 -22.82 7.47
N PRO A 140 8.25 -23.32 6.65
CA PRO A 140 6.84 -23.01 6.79
C PRO A 140 6.24 -23.46 8.12
N ASN A 141 6.71 -24.57 8.67
CA ASN A 141 6.18 -25.12 9.92
C ASN A 141 6.63 -24.29 11.13
N ALA A 142 7.89 -23.88 11.15
CA ALA A 142 8.41 -23.01 12.20
C ALA A 142 7.72 -21.64 12.15
N LEU A 143 7.60 -21.04 10.97
CA LEU A 143 6.91 -19.77 10.77
C LEU A 143 5.43 -19.85 11.18
N ALA A 144 4.71 -20.89 10.75
CA ALA A 144 3.31 -21.08 11.10
C ALA A 144 3.10 -21.21 12.63
N ARG A 145 4.00 -21.90 13.33
CA ARG A 145 3.94 -22.04 14.80
C ARG A 145 4.14 -20.71 15.52
N GLU A 146 5.08 -19.91 15.06
CA GLU A 146 5.32 -18.58 15.62
C GLU A 146 4.14 -17.64 15.38
N LEU A 147 3.58 -17.67 14.17
CA LEU A 147 2.44 -16.84 13.80
C LEU A 147 1.14 -17.28 14.46
N ALA A 148 0.94 -18.57 14.71
CA ALA A 148 -0.30 -19.09 15.31
C ALA A 148 -0.58 -18.46 16.68
N CYS A 149 0.42 -18.34 17.53
CA CYS A 149 0.28 -17.70 18.84
C CYS A 149 -0.12 -16.23 18.71
N CYS A 150 0.55 -15.48 17.80
CA CYS A 150 0.24 -14.09 17.54
C CYS A 150 -1.17 -13.94 16.96
N LEU A 151 -1.59 -14.83 16.07
CA LEU A 151 -2.91 -14.81 15.44
C LEU A 151 -4.02 -15.09 16.46
N VAL A 152 -3.86 -16.10 17.31
CA VAL A 152 -4.85 -16.39 18.38
C VAL A 152 -5.00 -15.20 19.33
N ALA A 153 -3.88 -14.65 19.79
CA ALA A 153 -3.92 -13.46 20.66
C ALA A 153 -4.57 -12.27 19.94
N ALA A 154 -4.31 -12.09 18.66
CA ALA A 154 -4.90 -11.02 17.84
C ALA A 154 -6.41 -11.19 17.66
N ILE A 155 -6.89 -12.41 17.42
CA ILE A 155 -8.33 -12.70 17.30
C ILE A 155 -9.04 -12.40 18.63
N VAL A 156 -8.48 -12.83 19.76
CA VAL A 156 -9.06 -12.58 21.08
C VAL A 156 -9.11 -11.08 21.38
N ALA A 157 -8.02 -10.36 21.19
CA ALA A 157 -7.97 -8.93 21.42
C ALA A 157 -8.83 -8.15 20.42
N GLY A 158 -8.81 -8.55 19.14
CA GLY A 158 -9.60 -7.95 18.07
C GLY A 158 -11.12 -8.15 18.24
N ALA A 159 -11.53 -9.20 18.92
CA ALA A 159 -12.93 -9.40 19.32
C ALA A 159 -13.28 -8.62 20.62
N ALA A 160 -12.37 -8.62 21.58
CA ALA A 160 -12.62 -7.96 22.87
C ALA A 160 -12.77 -6.44 22.74
N ILE A 161 -11.96 -5.78 21.89
CA ILE A 161 -11.98 -4.32 21.72
C ILE A 161 -13.35 -3.82 21.25
N PRO A 162 -13.92 -4.29 20.11
CA PRO A 162 -15.23 -3.83 19.65
C PRO A 162 -16.37 -4.18 20.63
N LEU A 163 -16.28 -5.34 21.29
CA LEU A 163 -17.27 -5.74 22.30
C LEU A 163 -17.29 -4.80 23.50
N LEU A 164 -16.11 -4.39 23.97
CA LEU A 164 -16.00 -3.42 25.09
C LEU A 164 -16.44 -2.02 24.70
N MET A 165 -16.28 -1.64 23.42
CA MET A 165 -16.74 -0.35 22.90
C MET A 165 -18.24 -0.33 22.60
N GLY A 166 -18.93 -1.48 22.61
CA GLY A 166 -20.36 -1.59 22.31
C GLY A 166 -20.71 -1.52 20.83
N GLU A 167 -19.72 -1.52 19.94
CA GLU A 167 -19.89 -1.45 18.48
C GLU A 167 -19.23 -2.64 17.80
N PHE A 168 -19.96 -3.75 17.64
CA PHE A 168 -19.44 -4.93 16.96
C PHE A 168 -19.88 -4.96 15.50
N GLY A 169 -18.91 -4.71 14.59
CA GLY A 169 -19.09 -4.85 13.15
C GLY A 169 -17.99 -5.76 12.56
N HIS A 170 -18.31 -6.51 11.53
CA HIS A 170 -17.34 -7.42 10.87
C HIS A 170 -16.10 -6.70 10.35
N TRP A 171 -16.23 -5.49 9.80
CA TRP A 171 -15.10 -4.69 9.34
C TRP A 171 -14.26 -4.16 10.50
N VAL A 172 -14.91 -3.75 11.59
CA VAL A 172 -14.23 -3.31 12.82
C VAL A 172 -13.46 -4.48 13.42
N PHE A 173 -14.09 -5.64 13.53
CA PHE A 173 -13.42 -6.86 14.00
C PHE A 173 -12.20 -7.22 13.15
N LEU A 174 -12.32 -7.24 11.81
CA LEU A 174 -11.21 -7.55 10.91
C LEU A 174 -10.08 -6.51 11.01
N GLY A 175 -10.42 -5.25 11.08
CA GLY A 175 -9.45 -4.17 11.26
C GLY A 175 -8.70 -4.27 12.59
N CYS A 176 -9.43 -4.42 13.70
CA CYS A 176 -8.84 -4.58 15.03
C CYS A 176 -7.96 -5.85 15.11
N THR A 177 -8.45 -6.98 14.57
CA THR A 177 -7.69 -8.23 14.55
C THR A 177 -6.39 -8.07 13.76
N SER A 178 -6.44 -7.43 12.58
CA SER A 178 -5.26 -7.20 11.75
C SER A 178 -4.25 -6.28 12.44
N ALA A 179 -4.71 -5.21 13.10
CA ALA A 179 -3.86 -4.30 13.85
C ALA A 179 -3.18 -5.00 15.05
N MET A 180 -3.97 -5.78 15.80
CA MET A 180 -3.45 -6.56 16.95
C MET A 180 -2.50 -7.66 16.50
N PHE A 181 -2.72 -8.25 15.32
CA PHE A 181 -1.81 -9.22 14.75
C PHE A 181 -0.43 -8.62 14.46
N VAL A 182 -0.38 -7.46 13.79
CA VAL A 182 0.86 -6.73 13.56
C VAL A 182 1.55 -6.38 14.88
N PHE A 183 0.79 -5.90 15.86
CA PHE A 183 1.33 -5.54 17.17
C PHE A 183 2.01 -6.73 17.87
N PHE A 184 1.34 -7.88 17.94
CA PHE A 184 1.91 -9.09 18.56
C PHE A 184 3.08 -9.66 17.75
N ALA A 185 3.02 -9.62 16.42
CA ALA A 185 4.11 -10.06 15.55
C ALA A 185 5.36 -9.18 15.73
N VAL A 186 5.20 -7.88 15.89
CA VAL A 186 6.31 -6.95 16.20
C VAL A 186 6.92 -7.28 17.56
N ILE A 187 6.10 -7.49 18.60
CA ILE A 187 6.59 -7.90 19.92
C ILE A 187 7.38 -9.21 19.82
N GLN A 188 6.86 -10.19 19.08
CA GLN A 188 7.54 -11.46 18.88
C GLN A 188 8.89 -11.30 18.18
N THR A 189 8.93 -10.49 17.13
CA THR A 189 10.18 -10.14 16.42
C THR A 189 11.20 -9.51 17.38
N PHE A 190 10.75 -8.59 18.23
CA PHE A 190 11.61 -7.91 19.20
C PHE A 190 12.18 -8.90 20.24
N ARG A 191 11.32 -9.81 20.75
CA ARG A 191 11.77 -10.88 21.66
C ARG A 191 12.82 -11.79 21.02
N HIS A 192 12.65 -12.15 19.75
CA HIS A 192 13.65 -12.93 18.99
C HIS A 192 14.98 -12.20 18.85
N GLN A 193 14.94 -10.90 18.55
CA GLN A 193 16.15 -10.10 18.41
C GLN A 193 16.92 -9.98 19.73
N ILE A 194 16.22 -9.73 20.86
CA ILE A 194 16.85 -9.62 22.17
C ILE A 194 17.47 -10.95 22.61
N ARG A 195 16.74 -12.06 22.39
CA ARG A 195 17.18 -13.39 22.81
C ARG A 195 18.38 -13.92 22.02
N ASN A 196 18.56 -13.46 20.79
CA ASN A 196 19.62 -13.90 19.88
C ASN A 196 20.79 -12.91 19.80
N GLN A 197 20.81 -11.87 20.62
CA GLN A 197 22.02 -11.05 20.80
C GLN A 197 23.00 -11.80 21.68
N PRO A 198 24.30 -11.91 21.27
CA PRO A 198 25.34 -12.59 22.03
C PRO A 198 25.65 -11.89 23.35
#